data_7b21bcf20e58115d30830ba84a56b4a2
#
_entry.id   7b21bcf20e58115d30830ba84a56b4a2
#
_cell.length_a   1.000
_cell.length_b   1.000
_cell.length_c   1.000
_cell.angle_alpha   90.00
_cell.angle_beta   90.00
_cell.angle_gamma   90.00
#
_symmetry.space_group_name_H-M   'P 1'
#
loop_
_entity.id
_entity.type
_entity.pdbx_description
1 polymer ?
#
loop_
_entity_poly.entity_id
_entity_poly.type
_entity_poly.pdbx_seq_one_letter_code
_entity_poly.pdbx_strand_id
1 'polypeptide(L)'
;LNALKNENLISEKEVIQDGKPAKKVYSVTADGIHAFLGALERPPAPDRLRSDFLFMMFFGQLLPARGVDNLIAQRLNMLHRRLGEMEEYHHPDMTGGEAFSLGYGMAIYKAAADYLDSHRHELVGGALRNEVPGIASAPSTEKVKV
;
A
#
# COMPACT_ATOMS: atom_id res chain seq x y z
N LEU A 1 10.00 -13.73 -16.02
CA LEU A 1 9.92 -13.83 -17.49
C LEU A 1 10.43 -15.16 -18.00
N ASN A 2 11.58 -15.69 -17.51
CA ASN A 2 12.12 -16.97 -17.99
C ASN A 2 11.17 -18.16 -17.80
N ALA A 3 10.46 -18.25 -16.67
CA ALA A 3 9.46 -19.30 -16.45
C ALA A 3 8.34 -19.23 -17.49
N LEU A 4 7.80 -18.05 -17.76
CA LEU A 4 6.75 -17.85 -18.77
C LEU A 4 7.21 -18.20 -20.18
N LYS A 5 8.49 -17.94 -20.52
CA LYS A 5 9.08 -18.38 -21.81
C LYS A 5 9.18 -19.90 -21.90
N ASN A 6 9.66 -20.54 -20.84
CA ASN A 6 9.83 -21.98 -20.80
C ASN A 6 8.49 -22.72 -20.93
N GLU A 7 7.43 -22.12 -20.43
CA GLU A 7 6.04 -22.61 -20.56
C GLU A 7 5.37 -22.15 -21.87
N ASN A 8 6.10 -21.49 -22.79
CA ASN A 8 5.58 -20.97 -24.04
C ASN A 8 4.42 -19.97 -23.90
N LEU A 9 4.27 -19.32 -22.75
CA LEU A 9 3.20 -18.35 -22.49
C LEU A 9 3.52 -16.96 -23.03
N ILE A 10 4.80 -16.66 -23.25
CA ILE A 10 5.30 -15.44 -23.92
C ILE A 10 6.36 -15.80 -24.95
N SER A 11 6.41 -15.01 -26.02
CA SER A 11 7.49 -14.98 -27.01
C SER A 11 8.42 -13.80 -26.77
N GLU A 12 9.69 -13.93 -27.12
CA GLU A 12 10.70 -12.88 -27.05
C GLU A 12 11.23 -12.58 -28.45
N LYS A 13 11.28 -11.29 -28.80
CA LYS A 13 11.90 -10.79 -30.03
C LYS A 13 12.94 -9.74 -29.67
N GLU A 14 14.15 -9.92 -30.20
CA GLU A 14 15.19 -8.91 -30.10
C GLU A 14 15.04 -7.88 -31.21
N VAL A 15 15.00 -6.60 -30.84
CA VAL A 15 14.91 -5.47 -31.77
C VAL A 15 16.19 -4.67 -31.68
N ILE A 16 16.94 -4.63 -32.79
CA ILE A 16 18.15 -3.83 -32.92
C ILE A 16 17.75 -2.36 -33.06
N GLN A 17 18.38 -1.49 -32.26
CA GLN A 17 18.16 -0.04 -32.32
C GLN A 17 19.46 0.65 -32.74
N ASP A 18 19.37 1.63 -33.65
CA ASP A 18 20.54 2.41 -34.06
C ASP A 18 21.12 3.19 -32.86
N GLY A 19 22.42 2.94 -32.58
CA GLY A 19 23.16 3.63 -31.53
C GLY A 19 22.78 3.30 -30.08
N LYS A 20 21.93 2.27 -29.86
CA LYS A 20 21.53 1.81 -28.52
C LYS A 20 21.64 0.28 -28.41
N PRO A 21 21.77 -0.26 -27.18
CA PRO A 21 21.73 -1.71 -26.98
C PRO A 21 20.43 -2.32 -27.53
N ALA A 22 20.50 -3.56 -28.00
CA ALA A 22 19.34 -4.29 -28.49
C ALA A 22 18.24 -4.39 -27.41
N LYS A 23 17.01 -4.15 -27.81
CA LYS A 23 15.82 -4.17 -26.93
C LYS A 23 15.11 -5.50 -27.09
N LYS A 24 14.84 -6.18 -25.96
CA LYS A 24 13.97 -7.36 -25.92
C LYS A 24 12.51 -6.94 -25.82
N VAL A 25 11.70 -7.38 -26.75
CA VAL A 25 10.25 -7.17 -26.77
C VAL A 25 9.58 -8.51 -26.48
N TYR A 26 8.70 -8.52 -25.52
CA TYR A 26 7.92 -9.70 -25.14
C TYR A 26 6.48 -9.55 -25.61
N SER A 27 5.92 -10.62 -26.14
CA SER A 27 4.53 -10.69 -26.56
C SER A 27 3.86 -11.92 -25.97
N VAL A 28 2.61 -11.80 -25.55
CA VAL A 28 1.83 -12.92 -25.04
C VAL A 28 1.46 -13.83 -26.22
N THR A 29 1.60 -15.14 -26.02
CA THR A 29 1.19 -16.17 -27.02
C THR A 29 -0.30 -16.52 -26.88
N ALA A 30 -0.84 -17.29 -27.79
CA ALA A 30 -2.20 -17.84 -27.67
C ALA A 30 -2.35 -18.71 -26.41
N ASP A 31 -1.34 -19.54 -26.10
CA ASP A 31 -1.31 -20.37 -24.90
C ASP A 31 -1.25 -19.49 -23.65
N GLY A 32 -0.50 -18.37 -23.68
CA GLY A 32 -0.45 -17.40 -22.62
C GLY A 32 -1.79 -16.72 -22.36
N ILE A 33 -2.53 -16.36 -23.41
CA ILE A 33 -3.88 -15.81 -23.28
C ILE A 33 -4.82 -16.84 -22.65
N HIS A 34 -4.78 -18.11 -23.13
CA HIS A 34 -5.59 -19.19 -22.57
C HIS A 34 -5.28 -19.44 -21.07
N ALA A 35 -4.01 -19.51 -20.72
CA ALA A 35 -3.58 -19.68 -19.34
C ALA A 35 -4.04 -18.52 -18.45
N PHE A 36 -3.96 -17.28 -18.94
CA PHE A 36 -4.41 -16.09 -18.23
C PHE A 36 -5.93 -16.12 -17.98
N LEU A 37 -6.73 -16.39 -19.02
CA LEU A 37 -8.19 -16.49 -18.89
C LEU A 37 -8.59 -17.58 -17.89
N GLY A 38 -7.97 -18.76 -17.98
CA GLY A 38 -8.22 -19.84 -17.02
C GLY A 38 -7.77 -19.53 -15.59
N ALA A 39 -6.79 -18.62 -15.41
CA ALA A 39 -6.42 -18.12 -14.09
C ALA A 39 -7.45 -17.15 -13.51
N LEU A 40 -8.10 -16.32 -14.35
CA LEU A 40 -9.15 -15.39 -13.94
C LEU A 40 -10.46 -16.11 -13.49
N GLU A 41 -10.70 -17.33 -13.95
CA GLU A 41 -11.86 -18.12 -13.54
C GLU A 41 -11.71 -18.70 -12.12
N ARG A 42 -10.50 -18.69 -11.55
CA ARG A 42 -10.24 -19.22 -10.22
C ARG A 42 -10.59 -18.17 -9.15
N PRO A 43 -11.15 -18.60 -8.00
CA PRO A 43 -11.35 -17.70 -6.87
C PRO A 43 -10.02 -17.05 -6.46
N PRO A 44 -9.98 -15.73 -6.23
CA PRO A 44 -8.78 -15.07 -5.75
C PRO A 44 -8.42 -15.54 -4.34
N ALA A 45 -7.12 -15.53 -4.02
CA ALA A 45 -6.69 -15.75 -2.64
C ALA A 45 -7.22 -14.63 -1.73
N PRO A 46 -7.51 -14.93 -0.46
CA PRO A 46 -7.90 -13.89 0.50
C PRO A 46 -6.85 -12.78 0.60
N ASP A 47 -7.31 -11.55 0.70
CA ASP A 47 -6.43 -10.39 0.91
C ASP A 47 -5.65 -10.54 2.22
N ARG A 48 -4.38 -10.17 2.19
CA ARG A 48 -3.50 -10.18 3.36
C ARG A 48 -3.11 -8.73 3.68
N LEU A 49 -3.68 -8.21 4.74
CA LEU A 49 -3.31 -6.89 5.22
C LEU A 49 -2.00 -6.98 6.05
N ARG A 50 -0.92 -6.46 5.50
CA ARG A 50 0.35 -6.22 6.22
C ARG A 50 0.56 -4.71 6.31
N SER A 51 0.65 -4.21 7.54
CA SER A 51 0.80 -2.78 7.77
C SER A 51 1.69 -2.53 8.99
N ASP A 52 2.88 -1.98 8.74
CA ASP A 52 3.78 -1.56 9.81
C ASP A 52 3.15 -0.45 10.65
N PHE A 53 2.35 0.42 10.03
CA PHE A 53 1.58 1.43 10.74
C PHE A 53 0.63 0.80 11.77
N LEU A 54 -0.17 -0.21 11.38
CA LEU A 54 -1.08 -0.88 12.32
C LEU A 54 -0.32 -1.63 13.41
N PHE A 55 0.82 -2.23 13.09
CA PHE A 55 1.68 -2.85 14.08
C PHE A 55 2.20 -1.82 15.09
N MET A 56 2.68 -0.66 14.65
CA MET A 56 3.12 0.40 15.54
C MET A 56 1.96 0.96 16.39
N MET A 57 0.77 1.14 15.80
CA MET A 57 -0.42 1.61 16.53
C MET A 57 -0.93 0.59 17.54
N PHE A 58 -0.78 -0.71 17.29
CA PHE A 58 -1.10 -1.76 18.25
C PHE A 58 -0.30 -1.61 19.56
N PHE A 59 0.93 -1.13 19.46
CA PHE A 59 1.79 -0.81 20.61
C PHE A 59 1.81 0.69 20.93
N GLY A 60 0.87 1.45 20.44
CA GLY A 60 0.82 2.92 20.56
C GLY A 60 0.79 3.41 22.01
N GLN A 61 0.27 2.60 22.96
CA GLN A 61 0.31 2.91 24.40
C GLN A 61 1.73 3.04 24.97
N LEU A 62 2.73 2.46 24.31
CA LEU A 62 4.15 2.57 24.70
C LEU A 62 4.81 3.83 24.15
N LEU A 63 4.13 4.57 23.27
CA LEU A 63 4.64 5.78 22.64
C LEU A 63 4.15 7.04 23.39
N PRO A 64 4.95 8.11 23.41
CA PRO A 64 4.45 9.41 23.85
C PRO A 64 3.37 9.92 22.88
N ALA A 65 2.41 10.72 23.38
CA ALA A 65 1.31 11.27 22.57
C ALA A 65 1.79 11.92 21.25
N ARG A 66 2.90 12.68 21.31
CA ARG A 66 3.51 13.29 20.13
C ARG A 66 4.01 12.24 19.12
N GLY A 67 4.48 11.08 19.58
CA GLY A 67 4.90 9.98 18.72
C GLY A 67 3.71 9.40 17.96
N VAL A 68 2.60 9.14 18.66
CA VAL A 68 1.35 8.66 18.06
C VAL A 68 0.82 9.68 17.05
N ASP A 69 0.78 10.97 17.40
CA ASP A 69 0.33 12.05 16.53
C ASP A 69 1.15 12.13 15.23
N ASN A 70 2.47 12.03 15.35
CA ASN A 70 3.37 12.02 14.19
C ASN A 70 3.12 10.82 13.27
N LEU A 71 2.90 9.62 13.82
CA LEU A 71 2.59 8.43 13.03
C LEU A 71 1.29 8.59 12.26
N ILE A 72 0.25 9.12 12.91
CA ILE A 72 -1.04 9.38 12.28
C ILE A 72 -0.89 10.43 11.18
N ALA A 73 -0.19 11.55 11.45
CA ALA A 73 0.03 12.60 10.47
C ALA A 73 0.79 12.08 9.22
N GLN A 74 1.84 11.30 9.42
CA GLN A 74 2.59 10.69 8.30
C GLN A 74 1.70 9.73 7.50
N ARG A 75 0.86 8.94 8.17
CA ARG A 75 -0.06 8.03 7.51
C ARG A 75 -1.11 8.78 6.70
N LEU A 76 -1.72 9.83 7.24
CA LEU A 76 -2.67 10.70 6.55
C LEU A 76 -2.05 11.33 5.30
N ASN A 77 -0.88 11.92 5.43
CA ASN A 77 -0.16 12.51 4.29
C ASN A 77 0.09 11.49 3.18
N MET A 78 0.43 10.24 3.53
CA MET A 78 0.62 9.19 2.55
C MET A 78 -0.70 8.80 1.87
N LEU A 79 -1.79 8.67 2.64
CA LEU A 79 -3.12 8.32 2.12
C LEU A 79 -3.64 9.41 1.17
N HIS A 80 -3.56 10.69 1.55
CA HIS A 80 -3.98 11.81 0.71
C HIS A 80 -3.17 11.90 -0.58
N ARG A 81 -1.85 11.73 -0.50
CA ARG A 81 -1.01 11.68 -1.71
C ARG A 81 -1.43 10.55 -2.64
N ARG A 82 -1.68 9.36 -2.10
CA ARG A 82 -2.13 8.23 -2.92
C ARG A 82 -3.49 8.47 -3.57
N LEU A 83 -4.42 9.08 -2.85
CA LEU A 83 -5.72 9.47 -3.40
C LEU A 83 -5.55 10.46 -4.56
N GLY A 84 -4.72 11.49 -4.41
CA GLY A 84 -4.42 12.42 -5.49
C GLY A 84 -3.80 11.76 -6.73
N GLU A 85 -2.81 10.86 -6.53
CA GLU A 85 -2.21 10.09 -7.62
C GLU A 85 -3.27 9.21 -8.36
N MET A 86 -4.21 8.65 -7.62
CA MET A 86 -5.30 7.82 -8.17
C MET A 86 -6.34 8.68 -8.91
N GLU A 87 -6.65 9.87 -8.41
CA GLU A 87 -7.53 10.84 -9.08
C GLU A 87 -6.94 11.32 -10.42
N GLU A 88 -5.63 11.60 -10.46
CA GLU A 88 -4.91 11.96 -11.69
C GLU A 88 -4.88 10.82 -12.72
N TYR A 89 -4.91 9.57 -12.27
CA TYR A 89 -4.95 8.42 -13.15
C TYR A 89 -6.32 8.20 -13.82
N HIS A 90 -7.39 8.79 -13.26
CA HIS A 90 -8.74 8.65 -13.83
C HIS A 90 -8.85 9.38 -15.18
N HIS A 91 -9.28 8.65 -16.21
CA HIS A 91 -9.53 9.21 -17.55
C HIS A 91 -10.79 8.58 -18.20
N PRO A 92 -11.45 9.31 -19.14
CA PRO A 92 -12.74 8.87 -19.70
C PRO A 92 -12.70 7.59 -20.52
N ASP A 93 -11.52 7.19 -21.02
CA ASP A 93 -11.34 6.01 -21.88
C ASP A 93 -11.08 4.72 -21.06
N MET A 94 -11.21 4.77 -19.73
CA MET A 94 -11.04 3.58 -18.90
C MET A 94 -12.11 2.54 -19.19
N THR A 95 -11.69 1.26 -19.23
CA THR A 95 -12.63 0.14 -19.25
C THR A 95 -13.41 0.07 -17.93
N GLY A 96 -14.57 -0.58 -17.93
CA GLY A 96 -15.37 -0.77 -16.72
C GLY A 96 -14.62 -1.48 -15.61
N GLY A 97 -13.72 -2.44 -15.93
CA GLY A 97 -12.87 -3.14 -14.98
C GLY A 97 -11.81 -2.23 -14.36
N GLU A 98 -11.16 -1.38 -15.14
CA GLU A 98 -10.20 -0.39 -14.67
C GLU A 98 -10.86 0.64 -13.74
N ALA A 99 -12.00 1.20 -14.16
CA ALA A 99 -12.75 2.17 -13.38
C ALA A 99 -13.24 1.56 -12.05
N PHE A 100 -13.73 0.31 -12.06
CA PHE A 100 -14.11 -0.40 -10.84
C PHE A 100 -12.92 -0.59 -9.91
N SER A 101 -11.79 -1.08 -10.42
CA SER A 101 -10.59 -1.34 -9.61
C SER A 101 -10.03 -0.05 -8.99
N LEU A 102 -9.99 1.02 -9.77
CA LEU A 102 -9.57 2.34 -9.29
C LEU A 102 -10.52 2.86 -8.21
N GLY A 103 -11.82 2.85 -8.47
CA GLY A 103 -12.84 3.32 -7.52
C GLY A 103 -12.84 2.53 -6.21
N TYR A 104 -12.70 1.20 -6.29
CA TYR A 104 -12.57 0.35 -5.11
C TYR A 104 -11.33 0.68 -4.28
N GLY A 105 -10.16 0.84 -4.95
CA GLY A 105 -8.92 1.26 -4.29
C GLY A 105 -9.07 2.62 -3.62
N MET A 106 -9.64 3.62 -4.30
CA MET A 106 -9.88 4.95 -3.73
C MET A 106 -10.80 4.89 -2.52
N ALA A 107 -11.86 4.07 -2.55
CA ALA A 107 -12.77 3.91 -1.42
C ALA A 107 -12.05 3.38 -0.17
N ILE A 108 -11.13 2.42 -0.32
CA ILE A 108 -10.32 1.90 0.79
C ILE A 108 -9.42 3.00 1.38
N TYR A 109 -8.68 3.73 0.53
CA TYR A 109 -7.77 4.78 0.99
C TYR A 109 -8.55 5.93 1.65
N LYS A 110 -9.69 6.32 1.07
CA LYS A 110 -10.58 7.34 1.65
C LYS A 110 -11.13 6.92 3.01
N ALA A 111 -11.66 5.72 3.13
CA ALA A 111 -12.17 5.21 4.40
C ALA A 111 -11.09 5.16 5.49
N ALA A 112 -9.86 4.79 5.11
CA ALA A 112 -8.72 4.79 6.03
C ALA A 112 -8.33 6.22 6.48
N ALA A 113 -8.34 7.20 5.57
CA ALA A 113 -8.06 8.60 5.90
C ALA A 113 -9.16 9.19 6.79
N ASP A 114 -10.42 9.03 6.41
CA ASP A 114 -11.59 9.51 7.16
C ASP A 114 -11.62 8.93 8.59
N TYR A 115 -11.26 7.65 8.75
CA TYR A 115 -11.18 7.02 10.07
C TYR A 115 -10.09 7.66 10.93
N LEU A 116 -8.90 7.87 10.39
CA LEU A 116 -7.79 8.47 11.14
C LEU A 116 -8.07 9.93 11.49
N ASP A 117 -8.63 10.72 10.58
CA ASP A 117 -8.99 12.11 10.84
C ASP A 117 -10.05 12.20 11.94
N SER A 118 -11.08 11.36 11.88
CA SER A 118 -12.16 11.38 12.86
C SER A 118 -11.72 10.95 14.27
N HIS A 119 -10.77 10.01 14.37
CA HIS A 119 -10.34 9.44 15.66
C HIS A 119 -9.01 9.96 16.17
N ARG A 120 -8.34 10.84 15.40
CA ARG A 120 -7.01 11.37 15.75
C ARG A 120 -6.95 11.94 17.17
N HIS A 121 -7.95 12.75 17.53
CA HIS A 121 -8.00 13.39 18.85
C HIS A 121 -8.09 12.37 19.99
N GLU A 122 -8.91 11.33 19.83
CA GLU A 122 -9.06 10.26 20.82
C GLU A 122 -7.78 9.44 20.94
N LEU A 123 -7.19 9.06 19.79
CA LEU A 123 -5.97 8.25 19.75
C LEU A 123 -4.77 8.98 20.38
N VAL A 124 -4.63 10.28 20.12
CA VAL A 124 -3.58 11.11 20.72
C VAL A 124 -3.87 11.43 22.19
N GLY A 125 -5.15 11.66 22.54
CA GLY A 125 -5.60 12.09 23.86
C GLY A 125 -5.56 11.02 24.94
N GLY A 126 -5.48 9.73 24.59
CA GLY A 126 -5.37 8.68 25.61
C GLY A 126 -6.12 7.38 25.38
N ALA A 127 -6.90 7.21 24.32
CA ALA A 127 -7.59 5.94 24.07
C ALA A 127 -6.62 4.74 23.91
N LEU A 128 -5.38 5.00 23.53
CA LEU A 128 -4.30 4.01 23.47
C LEU A 128 -3.53 3.88 24.81
N ARG A 129 -3.82 4.72 25.80
CA ARG A 129 -3.11 4.76 27.09
C ARG A 129 -3.83 3.98 28.18
N ASN A 130 -4.28 2.79 27.91
CA ASN A 130 -4.58 1.89 29.01
C ASN A 130 -3.26 1.63 29.72
N GLU A 131 -3.14 2.08 30.99
CA GLU A 131 -2.00 1.81 31.82
C GLU A 131 -1.74 0.30 31.80
N VAL A 132 -0.63 -0.11 31.20
CA VAL A 132 -0.18 -1.49 31.33
C VAL A 132 0.37 -1.62 32.73
N PRO A 133 -0.28 -2.40 33.64
CA PRO A 133 0.22 -2.55 34.99
C PRO A 133 1.64 -3.08 34.96
N GLY A 134 2.59 -2.33 35.51
CA GLY A 134 3.99 -2.73 35.68
C GLY A 134 5.01 -2.12 34.70
N ILE A 135 4.61 -1.30 33.70
CA ILE A 135 5.56 -0.51 32.93
C ILE A 135 5.54 0.93 33.49
N ALA A 136 6.49 1.24 34.37
CA ALA A 136 6.72 2.60 34.81
C ALA A 136 7.06 3.48 33.59
N SER A 137 6.44 4.66 33.50
CA SER A 137 6.80 5.70 32.54
C SER A 137 8.31 5.90 32.54
N ALA A 138 8.95 5.82 31.35
CA ALA A 138 10.38 6.06 31.24
C ALA A 138 10.74 7.41 31.88
N PRO A 139 11.78 7.48 32.72
CA PRO A 139 12.15 8.72 33.39
C PRO A 139 12.46 9.79 32.36
N SER A 140 11.88 10.97 32.59
CA SER A 140 12.21 12.18 31.83
C SER A 140 13.72 12.35 31.83
N THR A 141 14.34 12.43 30.69
CA THR A 141 15.78 12.71 30.54
C THR A 141 16.08 14.05 31.25
N GLU A 142 16.52 13.96 32.48
CA GLU A 142 17.06 15.08 33.22
C GLU A 142 18.32 15.56 32.52
N LYS A 143 18.35 16.83 32.14
CA LYS A 143 19.48 17.46 31.46
C LYS A 143 20.69 17.35 32.34
N VAL A 144 21.64 16.48 32.02
CA VAL A 144 22.99 16.55 32.60
C VAL A 144 23.61 17.87 32.14
N LYS A 145 23.70 18.81 33.08
CA LYS A 145 24.57 19.99 32.94
C LYS A 145 26.02 19.52 33.10
N VAL A 146 26.79 19.69 32.05
CA VAL A 146 28.26 19.74 32.12
C VAL A 146 28.68 21.17 32.37
#